data_a1f5990425b64a3d2145be32f90c7858
#
_entry.id   a1f5990425b64a3d2145be32f90c7858
#
_cell.length_a   1.000
_cell.length_b   1.000
_cell.length_c   1.000
_cell.angle_alpha   90.00
_cell.angle_beta   90.00
_cell.angle_gamma   90.00
#
_symmetry.space_group_name_H-M   'P 1'
#
loop_
_entity.id
_entity.type
_entity.pdbx_description
1 polymer ?
#
loop_
_entity_poly.entity_id
_entity_poly.type
_entity_poly.pdbx_seq_one_letter_code
_entity_poly.pdbx_strand_id
1 'polypeptide(L)'
;MNEEKSVSHPPPLSCHGLVRHFREQGRVLEVLRGVDLEIAAGERLAVVGASGSGKTTLLQLLGGLDTPTRGWVELNGRNFSAMRPAERGSRRNRHIGFVYQFHHLLPEFSAVENVAMPLLIRRSGTSDALANARELLEQVGLGERLTHRPAKLSGGERQRVAVARALITRPSVVLADEPTGNLDPESGEQVFELLLKLNRDTGTALVVVTHDLKRARRMDRVLALRDGRLAEAGN
;
A
#
# COMPACT_ATOMS: atom_id res chain seq x y z
N MET A 1 6.01 -25.44 35.41
CA MET A 1 5.49 -24.16 34.98
C MET A 1 6.12 -23.92 33.60
N ASN A 2 5.43 -24.36 32.55
CA ASN A 2 5.94 -24.24 31.18
C ASN A 2 5.68 -22.80 30.70
N GLU A 3 6.75 -22.04 30.49
CA GLU A 3 6.68 -20.81 29.70
C GLU A 3 6.40 -21.19 28.25
N GLU A 4 5.18 -20.99 27.80
CA GLU A 4 4.84 -20.99 26.37
C GLU A 4 5.63 -19.84 25.72
N LYS A 5 6.72 -20.19 25.05
CA LYS A 5 7.39 -19.26 24.13
C LYS A 5 6.36 -18.87 23.06
N SER A 6 5.78 -17.69 23.20
CA SER A 6 4.98 -17.09 22.15
C SER A 6 5.86 -17.02 20.89
N VAL A 7 5.50 -17.79 19.88
CA VAL A 7 6.15 -17.73 18.57
C VAL A 7 5.77 -16.37 17.98
N SER A 8 6.59 -15.36 18.19
CA SER A 8 6.39 -14.06 17.57
C SER A 8 6.60 -14.22 16.06
N HIS A 9 5.52 -14.12 15.30
CA HIS A 9 5.62 -14.07 13.83
C HIS A 9 6.35 -12.78 13.45
N PRO A 10 7.26 -12.84 12.45
CA PRO A 10 7.93 -11.63 12.00
C PRO A 10 6.91 -10.61 11.48
N PRO A 11 7.16 -9.32 11.67
CA PRO A 11 6.28 -8.27 11.18
C PRO A 11 6.10 -8.40 9.66
N PRO A 12 4.89 -8.15 9.12
CA PRO A 12 4.64 -8.20 7.68
C PRO A 12 5.56 -7.27 6.88
N LEU A 13 5.93 -6.12 7.47
CA LEU A 13 6.84 -5.17 6.83
C LEU A 13 7.63 -4.41 7.90
N SER A 14 8.94 -4.30 7.72
CA SER A 14 9.80 -3.44 8.53
C SER A 14 10.90 -2.81 7.69
N CYS A 15 11.52 -1.77 8.21
CA CYS A 15 12.72 -1.19 7.62
C CYS A 15 13.68 -0.70 8.69
N HIS A 16 14.98 -0.70 8.35
CA HIS A 16 16.06 -0.42 9.27
C HIS A 16 17.05 0.57 8.66
N GLY A 17 17.20 1.72 9.31
CA GLY A 17 18.14 2.76 8.94
C GLY A 17 18.02 3.24 7.49
N LEU A 18 16.79 3.34 6.95
CA LEU A 18 16.59 3.71 5.54
C LEU A 18 17.09 5.11 5.25
N VAL A 19 18.05 5.19 4.34
CA VAL A 19 18.54 6.45 3.75
C VAL A 19 18.25 6.44 2.26
N ARG A 20 17.72 7.53 1.76
CA ARG A 20 17.58 7.76 0.32
C ARG A 20 18.02 9.17 -0.04
N HIS A 21 18.94 9.25 -0.96
CA HIS A 21 19.32 10.51 -1.59
C HIS A 21 19.27 10.40 -3.12
N PHE A 22 19.01 11.52 -3.75
CA PHE A 22 19.04 11.68 -5.20
C PHE A 22 20.18 12.64 -5.58
N ARG A 23 20.75 12.44 -6.75
CA ARG A 23 21.72 13.38 -7.31
C ARG A 23 21.03 14.16 -8.42
N GLU A 24 20.96 15.48 -8.25
CA GLU A 24 20.36 16.36 -9.23
C GLU A 24 21.32 17.55 -9.45
N GLN A 25 21.72 17.75 -10.70
CA GLN A 25 22.63 18.85 -11.10
C GLN A 25 23.88 19.00 -10.20
N GLY A 26 24.51 17.89 -9.82
CA GLY A 26 25.71 17.88 -8.97
C GLY A 26 25.44 18.07 -7.46
N ARG A 27 24.18 18.30 -7.05
CA ARG A 27 23.79 18.38 -5.64
C ARG A 27 23.23 17.06 -5.16
N VAL A 28 23.46 16.75 -3.89
CA VAL A 28 22.86 15.60 -3.20
C VAL A 28 21.65 16.10 -2.42
N LEU A 29 20.45 15.62 -2.82
CA LEU A 29 19.22 15.84 -2.08
C LEU A 29 18.96 14.61 -1.22
N GLU A 30 19.12 14.71 0.10
CA GLU A 30 18.84 13.65 1.05
C GLU A 30 17.38 13.72 1.48
N VAL A 31 16.59 12.72 1.03
CA VAL A 31 15.14 12.69 1.23
C VAL A 31 14.77 11.88 2.48
N LEU A 32 15.46 10.75 2.75
CA LEU A 32 15.30 9.99 3.97
C LEU A 32 16.64 9.86 4.69
N ARG A 33 16.62 9.96 6.03
CA ARG A 33 17.81 10.14 6.88
C ARG A 33 17.83 9.13 8.04
N GLY A 34 17.84 7.83 7.71
CA GLY A 34 17.90 6.77 8.72
C GLY A 34 16.51 6.52 9.33
N VAL A 35 15.57 6.09 8.51
CA VAL A 35 14.20 5.75 8.95
C VAL A 35 14.18 4.30 9.42
N ASP A 36 13.70 4.09 10.65
CA ASP A 36 13.35 2.81 11.23
C ASP A 36 11.84 2.73 11.39
N LEU A 37 11.24 1.60 10.98
CA LEU A 37 9.81 1.37 11.06
C LEU A 37 9.51 -0.11 11.13
N GLU A 38 8.59 -0.49 12.00
CA GLU A 38 7.99 -1.81 12.07
C GLU A 38 6.48 -1.67 11.99
N ILE A 39 5.83 -2.55 11.23
CA ILE A 39 4.38 -2.58 11.01
C ILE A 39 3.88 -3.94 11.44
N ALA A 40 3.00 -3.96 12.43
CA ALA A 40 2.41 -5.19 12.95
C ALA A 40 1.32 -5.75 12.00
N ALA A 41 1.02 -7.03 12.14
CA ALA A 41 -0.08 -7.65 11.39
C ALA A 41 -1.42 -6.98 11.75
N GLY A 42 -2.20 -6.61 10.74
CA GLY A 42 -3.48 -5.92 10.90
C GLY A 42 -3.39 -4.45 11.34
N GLU A 43 -2.18 -3.94 11.65
CA GLU A 43 -2.00 -2.55 12.08
C GLU A 43 -2.41 -1.56 11.00
N ARG A 44 -3.06 -0.46 11.42
CA ARG A 44 -3.37 0.71 10.60
C ARG A 44 -2.43 1.83 10.97
N LEU A 45 -1.48 2.13 10.10
CA LEU A 45 -0.48 3.19 10.29
C LEU A 45 -0.74 4.35 9.32
N ALA A 46 -0.79 5.57 9.84
CA ALA A 46 -0.71 6.77 9.03
C ALA A 46 0.69 7.39 9.10
N VAL A 47 1.24 7.81 7.95
CA VAL A 47 2.43 8.65 7.87
C VAL A 47 2.02 9.99 7.30
N VAL A 48 2.12 11.04 8.12
CA VAL A 48 1.76 12.40 7.74
C VAL A 48 3.00 13.27 7.50
N GLY A 49 2.85 14.35 6.77
CA GLY A 49 3.94 15.29 6.51
C GLY A 49 3.61 16.25 5.37
N ALA A 50 4.38 17.33 5.27
CA ALA A 50 4.21 18.32 4.21
C ALA A 50 4.42 17.72 2.80
N SER A 51 3.94 18.39 1.76
CA SER A 51 4.26 18.01 0.39
C SER A 51 5.79 18.05 0.20
N GLY A 52 6.34 17.05 -0.49
CA GLY A 52 7.79 16.95 -0.69
C GLY A 52 8.59 16.42 0.51
N SER A 53 7.97 16.07 1.64
CA SER A 53 8.69 15.53 2.83
C SER A 53 9.30 14.13 2.62
N GLY A 54 9.03 13.44 1.50
CA GLY A 54 9.57 12.11 1.21
C GLY A 54 8.59 10.96 1.45
N LYS A 55 7.29 11.21 1.73
CA LYS A 55 6.27 10.17 2.00
C LYS A 55 6.16 9.15 0.86
N THR A 56 6.01 9.61 -0.36
CA THR A 56 5.97 8.74 -1.55
C THR A 56 7.27 7.96 -1.71
N THR A 57 8.43 8.59 -1.46
CA THR A 57 9.73 7.90 -1.49
C THR A 57 9.80 6.79 -0.45
N LEU A 58 9.32 7.05 0.77
CA LEU A 58 9.24 6.03 1.82
C LEU A 58 8.36 4.84 1.36
N LEU A 59 7.15 5.11 0.83
CA LEU A 59 6.28 4.05 0.30
C LEU A 59 6.92 3.26 -0.84
N GLN A 60 7.63 3.92 -1.75
CA GLN A 60 8.33 3.25 -2.86
C GLN A 60 9.42 2.32 -2.37
N LEU A 61 10.19 2.72 -1.35
CA LEU A 61 11.21 1.87 -0.73
C LEU A 61 10.59 0.70 0.01
N LEU A 62 9.59 0.95 0.86
CA LEU A 62 8.84 -0.09 1.58
C LEU A 62 8.22 -1.10 0.62
N GLY A 63 7.71 -0.63 -0.50
CA GLY A 63 7.14 -1.46 -1.56
C GLY A 63 8.15 -2.12 -2.51
N GLY A 64 9.45 -1.86 -2.33
CA GLY A 64 10.50 -2.40 -3.21
C GLY A 64 10.39 -1.93 -4.66
N LEU A 65 9.75 -0.78 -4.89
CA LEU A 65 9.69 -0.12 -6.21
C LEU A 65 10.97 0.68 -6.48
N ASP A 66 11.62 1.13 -5.41
CA ASP A 66 12.94 1.76 -5.44
C ASP A 66 13.90 1.03 -4.47
N THR A 67 15.18 1.35 -4.53
CA THR A 67 16.22 0.74 -3.71
C THR A 67 16.82 1.80 -2.78
N PRO A 68 16.95 1.53 -1.47
CA PRO A 68 17.55 2.49 -0.55
C PRO A 68 19.03 2.71 -0.88
N THR A 69 19.53 3.89 -0.55
CA THR A 69 20.98 4.19 -0.65
C THR A 69 21.75 3.50 0.49
N ARG A 70 21.14 3.43 1.69
CA ARG A 70 21.62 2.66 2.85
C ARG A 70 20.41 2.14 3.63
N GLY A 71 20.65 1.13 4.47
CA GLY A 71 19.61 0.44 5.20
C GLY A 71 18.91 -0.60 4.33
N TRP A 72 17.87 -1.22 4.85
CA TRP A 72 17.13 -2.27 4.15
C TRP A 72 15.67 -2.33 4.59
N VAL A 73 14.87 -3.02 3.78
CA VAL A 73 13.47 -3.36 4.05
C VAL A 73 13.37 -4.87 4.22
N GLU A 74 12.59 -5.32 5.18
CA GLU A 74 12.20 -6.72 5.35
C GLU A 74 10.72 -6.91 5.07
N LEU A 75 10.38 -7.95 4.33
CA LEU A 75 9.02 -8.35 4.01
C LEU A 75 8.79 -9.78 4.52
N ASN A 76 7.92 -9.92 5.53
CA ASN A 76 7.70 -11.18 6.25
C ASN A 76 9.04 -11.80 6.72
N GLY A 77 9.86 -11.04 7.42
CA GLY A 77 11.14 -11.44 7.99
C GLY A 77 12.26 -11.77 6.98
N ARG A 78 12.11 -11.39 5.70
CA ARG A 78 13.15 -11.59 4.69
C ARG A 78 13.65 -10.25 4.15
N ASN A 79 14.96 -10.11 4.03
CA ASN A 79 15.58 -8.91 3.46
C ASN A 79 15.13 -8.70 1.99
N PHE A 80 14.13 -7.85 1.83
CA PHE A 80 13.47 -7.55 0.56
C PHE A 80 14.36 -6.67 -0.34
N SER A 81 15.16 -5.81 0.26
CA SER A 81 16.06 -4.92 -0.47
C SER A 81 17.21 -5.67 -1.16
N ALA A 82 17.66 -6.78 -0.58
CA ALA A 82 18.76 -7.59 -1.13
C ALA A 82 18.33 -8.54 -2.27
N MET A 83 17.01 -8.69 -2.50
CA MET A 83 16.50 -9.61 -3.53
C MET A 83 16.79 -9.09 -4.94
N ARG A 84 17.05 -10.03 -5.86
CA ARG A 84 17.14 -9.74 -7.31
C ARG A 84 15.80 -9.16 -7.81
N PRO A 85 15.80 -8.33 -8.85
CA PRO A 85 14.59 -7.65 -9.33
C PRO A 85 13.39 -8.58 -9.60
N ALA A 86 13.62 -9.73 -10.24
CA ALA A 86 12.56 -10.70 -10.55
C ALA A 86 11.96 -11.33 -9.28
N GLU A 87 12.80 -11.71 -8.31
CA GLU A 87 12.38 -12.27 -7.04
C GLU A 87 11.62 -11.23 -6.22
N ARG A 88 12.15 -10.00 -6.13
CA ARG A 88 11.52 -8.86 -5.46
C ARG A 88 10.17 -8.55 -6.08
N GLY A 89 10.06 -8.54 -7.42
CA GLY A 89 8.79 -8.36 -8.14
C GLY A 89 7.76 -9.44 -7.81
N SER A 90 8.17 -10.71 -7.82
CA SER A 90 7.29 -11.83 -7.46
C SER A 90 6.82 -11.74 -6.01
N ARG A 91 7.73 -11.39 -5.10
CA ARG A 91 7.41 -11.29 -3.67
C ARG A 91 6.50 -10.09 -3.39
N ARG A 92 6.77 -8.93 -4.01
CA ARG A 92 5.89 -7.75 -3.98
C ARG A 92 4.47 -8.10 -4.41
N ASN A 93 4.33 -8.72 -5.58
CA ASN A 93 3.03 -9.13 -6.09
C ASN A 93 2.26 -10.04 -5.12
N ARG A 94 2.93 -10.87 -4.32
CA ARG A 94 2.29 -11.78 -3.37
C ARG A 94 1.87 -11.13 -2.05
N HIS A 95 2.65 -10.18 -1.57
CA HIS A 95 2.55 -9.74 -0.18
C HIS A 95 2.25 -8.26 -0.03
N ILE A 96 2.29 -7.47 -1.10
CA ILE A 96 2.04 -6.03 -1.05
C ILE A 96 0.94 -5.65 -2.03
N GLY A 97 -0.08 -4.95 -1.53
CA GLY A 97 -1.05 -4.24 -2.34
C GLY A 97 -0.69 -2.75 -2.44
N PHE A 98 -0.99 -2.12 -3.56
CA PHE A 98 -0.77 -0.68 -3.74
C PHE A 98 -2.06 0.03 -4.10
N VAL A 99 -2.33 1.14 -3.42
CA VAL A 99 -3.38 2.09 -3.76
C VAL A 99 -2.74 3.46 -3.94
N TYR A 100 -2.94 4.10 -5.08
CA TYR A 100 -2.37 5.40 -5.41
C TYR A 100 -3.46 6.48 -5.52
N GLN A 101 -3.05 7.72 -5.37
CA GLN A 101 -3.90 8.89 -5.56
C GLN A 101 -4.49 8.95 -6.99
N PHE A 102 -3.67 8.67 -8.01
CA PHE A 102 -4.11 8.43 -9.39
C PHE A 102 -4.22 6.93 -9.59
N HIS A 103 -5.35 6.38 -9.56
CA HIS A 103 -5.74 4.96 -9.51
C HIS A 103 -4.87 3.99 -10.32
N HIS A 104 -4.14 4.47 -11.34
CA HIS A 104 -3.27 3.69 -12.26
C HIS A 104 -3.97 2.43 -12.79
N LEU A 105 -5.25 2.58 -13.16
CA LEU A 105 -5.96 1.52 -13.86
C LEU A 105 -5.51 1.49 -15.33
N LEU A 106 -5.45 0.28 -15.87
CA LEU A 106 -5.15 0.06 -17.27
C LEU A 106 -6.40 0.43 -18.10
N PRO A 107 -6.34 1.46 -18.95
CA PRO A 107 -7.54 2.02 -19.59
C PRO A 107 -8.18 1.08 -20.62
N GLU A 108 -7.39 0.14 -21.18
CA GLU A 108 -7.86 -0.83 -22.17
C GLU A 108 -8.66 -1.97 -21.53
N PHE A 109 -8.48 -2.22 -20.24
CA PHE A 109 -9.09 -3.32 -19.49
C PHE A 109 -10.33 -2.86 -18.73
N SER A 110 -11.31 -3.75 -18.60
CA SER A 110 -12.48 -3.57 -17.75
C SER A 110 -12.11 -3.55 -16.25
N ALA A 111 -13.07 -3.22 -15.39
CA ALA A 111 -12.89 -3.24 -13.94
C ALA A 111 -12.46 -4.64 -13.46
N VAL A 112 -13.14 -5.70 -13.90
CA VAL A 112 -12.82 -7.08 -13.50
C VAL A 112 -11.45 -7.51 -13.97
N GLU A 113 -11.04 -7.15 -15.17
CA GLU A 113 -9.70 -7.45 -15.69
C GLU A 113 -8.60 -6.68 -14.93
N ASN A 114 -8.82 -5.40 -14.63
CA ASN A 114 -7.90 -4.62 -13.81
C ASN A 114 -7.69 -5.26 -12.44
N VAL A 115 -8.76 -5.72 -11.79
CA VAL A 115 -8.66 -6.38 -10.48
C VAL A 115 -8.00 -7.76 -10.59
N ALA A 116 -8.28 -8.53 -11.64
CA ALA A 116 -7.68 -9.85 -11.85
C ALA A 116 -6.17 -9.81 -12.18
N MET A 117 -5.68 -8.68 -12.72
CA MET A 117 -4.32 -8.54 -13.27
C MET A 117 -3.20 -9.08 -12.35
N PRO A 118 -3.16 -8.80 -11.02
CA PRO A 118 -2.12 -9.34 -10.16
C PRO A 118 -2.10 -10.88 -10.09
N LEU A 119 -3.25 -11.54 -10.19
CA LEU A 119 -3.36 -12.99 -10.22
C LEU A 119 -2.94 -13.56 -11.59
N LEU A 120 -3.30 -12.88 -12.68
CA LEU A 120 -2.89 -13.25 -14.03
C LEU A 120 -1.36 -13.18 -14.21
N ILE A 121 -0.71 -12.16 -13.64
CA ILE A 121 0.76 -12.04 -13.61
C ILE A 121 1.40 -13.23 -12.88
N ARG A 122 0.75 -13.80 -11.87
CA ARG A 122 1.20 -15.02 -11.18
C ARG A 122 0.97 -16.30 -11.98
N ARG A 123 0.36 -16.21 -13.16
CA ARG A 123 -0.08 -17.37 -13.96
C ARG A 123 -1.12 -18.23 -13.24
N SER A 124 -1.95 -17.64 -12.38
CA SER A 124 -3.17 -18.27 -11.89
C SER A 124 -4.12 -18.53 -13.07
N GLY A 125 -4.94 -19.56 -12.99
CA GLY A 125 -5.94 -19.85 -14.02
C GLY A 125 -6.80 -18.62 -14.31
N THR A 126 -7.00 -18.30 -15.58
CA THR A 126 -7.73 -17.08 -16.00
C THR A 126 -9.17 -17.08 -15.45
N SER A 127 -9.84 -18.23 -15.50
CA SER A 127 -11.21 -18.38 -14.97
C SER A 127 -11.29 -18.04 -13.48
N ASP A 128 -10.36 -18.61 -12.68
CA ASP A 128 -10.32 -18.40 -11.23
C ASP A 128 -9.95 -16.96 -10.87
N ALA A 129 -9.00 -16.38 -11.59
CA ALA A 129 -8.61 -14.98 -11.39
C ALA A 129 -9.78 -14.02 -11.65
N LEU A 130 -10.54 -14.25 -12.72
CA LEU A 130 -11.73 -13.43 -13.04
C LEU A 130 -12.89 -13.69 -12.06
N ALA A 131 -13.10 -14.93 -11.59
CA ALA A 131 -14.12 -15.25 -10.59
C ALA A 131 -13.82 -14.53 -9.26
N ASN A 132 -12.59 -14.63 -8.76
CA ASN A 132 -12.16 -13.92 -7.55
C ASN A 132 -12.29 -12.41 -7.69
N ALA A 133 -11.97 -11.87 -8.87
CA ALA A 133 -12.09 -10.44 -9.14
C ALA A 133 -13.55 -9.95 -9.14
N ARG A 134 -14.49 -10.75 -9.66
CA ARG A 134 -15.94 -10.45 -9.60
C ARG A 134 -16.42 -10.38 -8.16
N GLU A 135 -16.16 -11.43 -7.39
CA GLU A 135 -16.54 -11.49 -5.98
C GLU A 135 -16.03 -10.28 -5.19
N LEU A 136 -14.77 -9.91 -5.39
CA LEU A 136 -14.19 -8.76 -4.68
C LEU A 136 -14.78 -7.43 -5.16
N LEU A 137 -15.11 -7.29 -6.46
CA LEU A 137 -15.80 -6.11 -6.97
C LEU A 137 -17.22 -5.98 -6.42
N GLU A 138 -17.94 -7.07 -6.24
CA GLU A 138 -19.25 -7.09 -5.55
C GLU A 138 -19.11 -6.63 -4.10
N GLN A 139 -18.10 -7.11 -3.37
CA GLN A 139 -17.80 -6.70 -1.99
C GLN A 139 -17.51 -5.20 -1.84
N VAL A 140 -16.93 -4.57 -2.86
CA VAL A 140 -16.68 -3.12 -2.89
C VAL A 140 -17.81 -2.32 -3.54
N GLY A 141 -18.98 -2.94 -3.78
CA GLY A 141 -20.18 -2.29 -4.31
C GLY A 141 -20.10 -1.95 -5.81
N LEU A 142 -19.38 -2.77 -6.61
CA LEU A 142 -19.19 -2.55 -8.05
C LEU A 142 -19.67 -3.75 -8.90
N GLY A 143 -20.60 -4.57 -8.39
CA GLY A 143 -21.16 -5.71 -9.12
C GLY A 143 -21.78 -5.33 -10.48
N GLU A 144 -22.42 -4.15 -10.59
CA GLU A 144 -22.99 -3.62 -11.82
C GLU A 144 -21.95 -2.97 -12.76
N ARG A 145 -20.68 -2.93 -12.37
CA ARG A 145 -19.60 -2.22 -13.09
C ARG A 145 -18.52 -3.14 -13.64
N LEU A 146 -18.67 -4.46 -13.54
CA LEU A 146 -17.64 -5.46 -13.85
C LEU A 146 -16.99 -5.27 -15.22
N THR A 147 -17.80 -5.01 -16.24
CA THR A 147 -17.36 -4.84 -17.65
C THR A 147 -17.03 -3.40 -18.04
N HIS A 148 -17.24 -2.44 -17.13
CA HIS A 148 -16.95 -1.04 -17.42
C HIS A 148 -15.44 -0.79 -17.49
N ARG A 149 -15.01 -0.04 -18.50
CA ARG A 149 -13.63 0.46 -18.58
C ARG A 149 -13.46 1.70 -17.70
N PRO A 150 -12.24 2.04 -17.27
CA PRO A 150 -11.97 3.18 -16.38
C PRO A 150 -12.60 4.51 -16.84
N ALA A 151 -12.69 4.76 -18.15
CA ALA A 151 -13.30 5.98 -18.70
C ALA A 151 -14.81 6.10 -18.42
N LYS A 152 -15.49 4.98 -18.13
CA LYS A 152 -16.92 4.93 -17.82
C LYS A 152 -17.23 4.88 -16.32
N LEU A 153 -16.20 4.97 -15.47
CA LEU A 153 -16.31 4.93 -14.02
C LEU A 153 -16.12 6.33 -13.43
N SER A 154 -16.84 6.64 -12.36
CA SER A 154 -16.59 7.85 -11.55
C SER A 154 -15.23 7.79 -10.85
N GLY A 155 -14.75 8.89 -10.26
CA GLY A 155 -13.52 8.94 -9.50
C GLY A 155 -13.51 7.94 -8.34
N GLY A 156 -14.59 7.93 -7.55
CA GLY A 156 -14.76 7.00 -6.43
C GLY A 156 -14.87 5.53 -6.88
N GLU A 157 -15.57 5.24 -8.00
CA GLU A 157 -15.64 3.90 -8.56
C GLU A 157 -14.26 3.42 -9.03
N ARG A 158 -13.48 4.26 -9.73
CA ARG A 158 -12.10 3.93 -10.11
C ARG A 158 -11.22 3.61 -8.90
N GLN A 159 -11.37 4.39 -7.83
CA GLN A 159 -10.60 4.15 -6.61
C GLN A 159 -11.01 2.85 -5.92
N ARG A 160 -12.31 2.51 -5.88
CA ARG A 160 -12.75 1.22 -5.35
C ARG A 160 -12.23 0.04 -6.19
N VAL A 161 -12.13 0.17 -7.52
CA VAL A 161 -11.44 -0.82 -8.38
C VAL A 161 -9.97 -0.94 -8.01
N ALA A 162 -9.26 0.18 -7.76
CA ALA A 162 -7.86 0.17 -7.35
C ALA A 162 -7.67 -0.47 -5.97
N VAL A 163 -8.58 -0.25 -5.02
CA VAL A 163 -8.59 -0.92 -3.71
C VAL A 163 -8.80 -2.43 -3.86
N ALA A 164 -9.79 -2.85 -4.66
CA ALA A 164 -10.02 -4.26 -4.95
C ALA A 164 -8.77 -4.91 -5.59
N ARG A 165 -8.17 -4.26 -6.59
CA ARG A 165 -6.91 -4.74 -7.21
C ARG A 165 -5.78 -4.90 -6.21
N ALA A 166 -5.65 -4.00 -5.23
CA ALA A 166 -4.62 -4.09 -4.21
C ALA A 166 -4.81 -5.30 -3.28
N LEU A 167 -6.05 -5.73 -3.06
CA LEU A 167 -6.40 -6.79 -2.12
C LEU A 167 -6.61 -8.17 -2.74
N ILE A 168 -6.76 -8.28 -4.06
CA ILE A 168 -7.05 -9.54 -4.75
C ILE A 168 -6.05 -10.66 -4.44
N THR A 169 -4.83 -10.29 -4.12
CA THR A 169 -3.76 -11.25 -3.81
C THR A 169 -3.74 -11.65 -2.34
N ARG A 170 -4.64 -11.14 -1.51
CA ARG A 170 -4.63 -11.29 -0.04
C ARG A 170 -3.26 -10.92 0.53
N PRO A 171 -2.80 -9.69 0.32
CA PRO A 171 -1.45 -9.28 0.70
C PRO A 171 -1.30 -9.21 2.23
N SER A 172 -0.05 -9.27 2.71
CA SER A 172 0.27 -9.05 4.12
C SER A 172 0.14 -7.57 4.52
N VAL A 173 0.34 -6.65 3.55
CA VAL A 173 0.26 -5.20 3.76
C VAL A 173 -0.27 -4.49 2.51
N VAL A 174 -1.08 -3.46 2.72
CA VAL A 174 -1.47 -2.48 1.70
C VAL A 174 -0.75 -1.16 1.97
N LEU A 175 -0.10 -0.64 0.94
CA LEU A 175 0.56 0.67 0.92
C LEU A 175 -0.29 1.63 0.12
N ALA A 176 -0.80 2.69 0.75
CA ALA A 176 -1.71 3.65 0.14
C ALA A 176 -1.09 5.06 0.12
N ASP A 177 -0.88 5.60 -1.09
CA ASP A 177 -0.36 6.96 -1.30
C ASP A 177 -1.50 7.90 -1.61
N GLU A 178 -1.87 8.77 -0.65
CA GLU A 178 -2.96 9.75 -0.76
C GLU A 178 -4.25 9.14 -1.38
N PRO A 179 -4.78 8.03 -0.84
CA PRO A 179 -5.80 7.20 -1.52
C PRO A 179 -7.13 7.92 -1.79
N THR A 180 -7.31 9.09 -1.20
CA THR A 180 -8.53 9.90 -1.32
C THR A 180 -8.27 11.31 -1.84
N GLY A 181 -7.01 11.64 -2.17
CA GLY A 181 -6.58 13.01 -2.45
C GLY A 181 -7.20 13.64 -3.72
N ASN A 182 -7.70 12.84 -4.65
CA ASN A 182 -8.33 13.29 -5.90
C ASN A 182 -9.84 13.06 -5.94
N LEU A 183 -10.46 12.80 -4.80
CA LEU A 183 -11.88 12.54 -4.69
C LEU A 183 -12.61 13.71 -4.03
N ASP A 184 -13.88 13.87 -4.35
CA ASP A 184 -14.76 14.71 -3.57
C ASP A 184 -14.88 14.20 -2.12
N PRO A 185 -15.29 15.05 -1.15
CA PRO A 185 -15.29 14.68 0.26
C PRO A 185 -16.11 13.41 0.57
N GLU A 186 -17.26 13.22 -0.08
CA GLU A 186 -18.16 12.09 0.16
C GLU A 186 -17.56 10.78 -0.40
N SER A 187 -17.14 10.78 -1.66
CA SER A 187 -16.45 9.65 -2.28
C SER A 187 -15.16 9.29 -1.53
N GLY A 188 -14.41 10.31 -1.09
CA GLY A 188 -13.21 10.11 -0.30
C GLY A 188 -13.47 9.42 1.04
N GLU A 189 -14.56 9.78 1.71
CA GLU A 189 -14.96 9.14 2.96
C GLU A 189 -15.38 7.69 2.74
N GLN A 190 -16.19 7.41 1.71
CA GLN A 190 -16.60 6.06 1.37
C GLN A 190 -15.41 5.14 1.06
N VAL A 191 -14.42 5.63 0.31
CA VAL A 191 -13.21 4.86 0.00
C VAL A 191 -12.36 4.64 1.24
N PHE A 192 -12.24 5.62 2.12
CA PHE A 192 -11.48 5.47 3.35
C PHE A 192 -12.13 4.47 4.31
N GLU A 193 -13.45 4.53 4.51
CA GLU A 193 -14.20 3.52 5.27
C GLU A 193 -14.05 2.12 4.69
N LEU A 194 -14.08 2.00 3.36
CA LEU A 194 -13.86 0.73 2.69
C LEU A 194 -12.48 0.15 3.01
N LEU A 195 -11.41 0.97 2.97
CA LEU A 195 -10.05 0.54 3.35
C LEU A 195 -9.99 0.04 4.79
N LEU A 196 -10.61 0.77 5.74
CA LEU A 196 -10.66 0.39 7.15
C LEU A 196 -11.47 -0.90 7.37
N LYS A 197 -12.59 -1.05 6.67
CA LYS A 197 -13.40 -2.27 6.72
C LYS A 197 -12.60 -3.48 6.23
N LEU A 198 -12.01 -3.38 5.04
CA LEU A 198 -11.24 -4.47 4.45
C LEU A 198 -10.00 -4.85 5.26
N ASN A 199 -9.32 -3.86 5.90
CA ASN A 199 -8.26 -4.15 6.87
C ASN A 199 -8.78 -5.01 8.04
N ARG A 200 -9.92 -4.66 8.64
CA ARG A 200 -10.52 -5.45 9.75
C ARG A 200 -10.91 -6.86 9.29
N ASP A 201 -11.55 -6.96 8.12
CA ASP A 201 -12.11 -8.22 7.62
C ASP A 201 -11.01 -9.23 7.21
N THR A 202 -9.86 -8.73 6.74
CA THR A 202 -8.77 -9.57 6.21
C THR A 202 -7.56 -9.69 7.14
N GLY A 203 -7.42 -8.83 8.14
CA GLY A 203 -6.22 -8.75 8.97
C GLY A 203 -4.98 -8.23 8.22
N THR A 204 -5.15 -7.70 7.01
CA THR A 204 -4.07 -7.10 6.22
C THR A 204 -3.63 -5.78 6.86
N ALA A 205 -2.33 -5.59 7.10
CA ALA A 205 -1.82 -4.31 7.58
C ALA A 205 -2.07 -3.19 6.55
N LEU A 206 -2.34 -1.97 7.02
CA LEU A 206 -2.63 -0.81 6.17
C LEU A 206 -1.70 0.35 6.52
N VAL A 207 -0.90 0.78 5.56
CA VAL A 207 -0.08 1.99 5.67
C VAL A 207 -0.63 3.05 4.74
N VAL A 208 -1.04 4.18 5.28
CA VAL A 208 -1.55 5.33 4.51
C VAL A 208 -0.59 6.50 4.67
N VAL A 209 -0.03 6.98 3.58
CA VAL A 209 0.62 8.30 3.61
C VAL A 209 -0.38 9.36 3.15
N THR A 210 -0.51 10.42 3.93
CA THR A 210 -1.49 11.47 3.66
C THR A 210 -1.11 12.80 4.33
N HIS A 211 -1.70 13.88 3.84
CA HIS A 211 -1.69 15.18 4.52
C HIS A 211 -3.01 15.43 5.29
N ASP A 212 -4.00 14.55 5.17
CA ASP A 212 -5.28 14.65 5.89
C ASP A 212 -5.15 14.13 7.32
N LEU A 213 -4.94 15.05 8.25
CA LEU A 213 -4.82 14.75 9.68
C LEU A 213 -6.12 14.17 10.28
N LYS A 214 -7.29 14.54 9.75
CA LYS A 214 -8.58 14.03 10.24
C LYS A 214 -8.69 12.52 10.00
N ARG A 215 -8.32 12.05 8.80
CA ARG A 215 -8.30 10.63 8.47
C ARG A 215 -7.15 9.91 9.18
N ALA A 216 -5.97 10.53 9.26
CA ALA A 216 -4.82 9.96 9.95
C ALA A 216 -5.13 9.61 11.42
N ARG A 217 -5.84 10.47 12.15
CA ARG A 217 -6.23 10.24 13.55
C ARG A 217 -7.18 9.06 13.78
N ARG A 218 -7.70 8.46 12.73
CA ARG A 218 -8.56 7.26 12.78
C ARG A 218 -7.77 5.95 12.63
N MET A 219 -6.47 6.08 12.43
CA MET A 219 -5.55 4.94 12.37
C MET A 219 -5.04 4.59 13.78
N ASP A 220 -4.48 3.40 13.95
CA ASP A 220 -3.99 2.92 15.24
C ASP A 220 -2.73 3.68 15.70
N ARG A 221 -1.90 4.09 14.73
CA ARG A 221 -0.66 4.84 14.97
C ARG A 221 -0.48 5.92 13.91
N VAL A 222 0.02 7.08 14.31
CA VAL A 222 0.29 8.21 13.41
C VAL A 222 1.74 8.66 13.59
N LEU A 223 2.51 8.61 12.51
CA LEU A 223 3.89 9.10 12.48
C LEU A 223 3.98 10.33 11.57
N ALA A 224 4.83 11.28 11.95
CA ALA A 224 5.16 12.43 11.12
C ALA A 224 6.50 12.23 10.43
N LEU A 225 6.54 12.39 9.10
CA LEU A 225 7.80 12.44 8.35
C LEU A 225 8.23 13.91 8.20
N ARG A 226 9.29 14.28 8.95
CA ARG A 226 9.87 15.63 8.95
C ARG A 226 11.38 15.53 8.74
N ASP A 227 11.93 16.35 7.88
CA ASP A 227 13.37 16.42 7.59
C ASP A 227 14.00 15.02 7.31
N GLY A 228 13.23 14.14 6.64
CA GLY A 228 13.67 12.79 6.28
C GLY A 228 13.67 11.78 7.43
N ARG A 229 13.07 12.10 8.57
CA ARG A 229 12.97 11.22 9.75
C ARG A 229 11.53 11.00 10.16
N LEU A 230 11.23 9.81 10.69
CA LEU A 230 9.94 9.51 11.34
C LEU A 230 9.99 9.87 12.82
N ALA A 231 8.94 10.48 13.30
CA ALA A 231 8.69 10.72 14.71
C ALA A 231 7.19 10.51 15.03
N GLU A 232 6.85 10.21 16.27
CA GLU A 232 5.45 10.20 16.69
C GLU A 232 4.82 11.56 16.35
N ALA A 233 3.64 11.52 15.71
CA ALA A 233 2.89 12.73 15.49
C ALA A 233 2.33 13.17 16.85
N GLY A 234 2.91 14.21 17.45
CA GLY A 234 2.36 14.80 18.68
C GLY A 234 0.90 15.17 18.46
N ASN A 235 0.10 14.96 19.50
CA ASN A 235 -1.31 15.30 19.56
C ASN A 235 -1.58 16.78 19.27
#